data_2f757b53aa55eb592b615e95bced118b
#
_entry.id   2f757b53aa55eb592b615e95bced118b
#
_cell.length_a   1.000
_cell.length_b   1.000
_cell.length_c   1.000
_cell.angle_alpha   90.00
_cell.angle_beta   90.00
_cell.angle_gamma   90.00
#
_symmetry.space_group_name_H-M   'P 1'
#
loop_
_entity.id
_entity.type
_entity.pdbx_description
1 polymer ?
#
loop_
_entity_poly.entity_id
_entity_poly.type
_entity_poly.pdbx_seq_one_letter_code
_entity_poly.pdbx_strand_id
1 'polypeptide(L)'
;MSGTECGMLEKKQEGRFFMYIGNHLSSAKGYEAMGKQAVRLGGETFAFFTRNPRGGKAKEIKPEDVEKFLEIAKEQHFGKIVAHAPYTMNACAAKEDIRELAHTMFIDDLKRMEYTPGNYYNFHPGSHVGQGTETGITLIAELLNQVLHPEQTTTVLLETMAGKGSEVGRNFEELQAIIERVDLKEKIGVCLDTCHVWDAGYDIVEHLDEVLKEFDRIIGLERLKAIHLNDSMNPLGSHKDRHARLGEGQIGPEALQRIVCHEKLQGLPFILETPNDDEGYAVEIAMVKSWREGLK
;
A
#
# COMPACT_ATOMS: atom_id res chain seq x y z
N MET A 1 -17.60 -35.10 21.68
CA MET A 1 -16.52 -34.89 22.63
C MET A 1 -15.30 -34.41 21.87
N SER A 2 -14.85 -33.29 22.31
CA SER A 2 -13.62 -32.49 22.19
C SER A 2 -13.32 -31.94 20.80
N GLY A 3 -13.72 -30.68 20.68
CA GLY A 3 -13.14 -29.73 19.74
C GLY A 3 -11.73 -29.39 20.17
N THR A 4 -10.89 -29.15 19.20
CA THR A 4 -9.61 -28.44 19.38
C THR A 4 -9.71 -27.13 18.62
N GLU A 5 -10.03 -26.06 19.35
CA GLU A 5 -9.83 -24.69 18.94
C GLU A 5 -8.34 -24.48 18.72
N CYS A 6 -7.97 -24.21 17.48
CA CYS A 6 -6.64 -23.67 17.15
C CYS A 6 -6.66 -22.17 17.46
N GLY A 7 -6.46 -21.85 18.76
CA GLY A 7 -6.24 -20.48 19.20
C GLY A 7 -4.87 -20.02 18.73
N MET A 8 -4.84 -19.10 17.75
CA MET A 8 -3.68 -18.27 17.51
C MET A 8 -3.47 -17.40 18.75
N LEU A 9 -2.52 -17.81 19.57
CA LEU A 9 -1.98 -17.01 20.66
C LEU A 9 -1.18 -15.86 20.02
N GLU A 10 -1.83 -14.73 19.82
CA GLU A 10 -1.15 -13.44 19.74
C GLU A 10 -0.43 -13.21 21.08
N LYS A 11 0.84 -13.55 21.14
CA LYS A 11 1.69 -13.09 22.22
C LYS A 11 1.86 -11.59 22.05
N LYS A 12 1.07 -10.79 22.76
CA LYS A 12 1.44 -9.43 23.13
C LYS A 12 2.75 -9.51 23.92
N GLN A 13 3.87 -9.31 23.23
CA GLN A 13 5.12 -9.00 23.90
C GLN A 13 5.01 -7.57 24.40
N GLU A 14 4.86 -7.41 25.69
CA GLU A 14 4.82 -6.12 26.39
C GLU A 14 6.01 -5.26 25.98
N GLY A 15 5.74 -4.06 25.43
CA GLY A 15 6.69 -2.97 25.26
C GLY A 15 7.52 -2.98 23.98
N ARG A 16 7.25 -3.81 22.99
CA ARG A 16 7.96 -3.76 21.71
C ARG A 16 7.05 -3.20 20.61
N PHE A 17 7.39 -2.03 20.09
CA PHE A 17 6.73 -1.46 18.93
C PHE A 17 7.03 -2.33 17.70
N PHE A 18 5.98 -2.90 17.09
CA PHE A 18 6.12 -3.69 15.86
C PHE A 18 5.77 -2.84 14.65
N MET A 19 6.67 -2.78 13.71
CA MET A 19 6.48 -2.21 12.40
C MET A 19 7.26 -3.08 11.41
N TYR A 20 6.77 -3.17 10.22
CA TYR A 20 7.45 -3.82 9.12
C TYR A 20 7.87 -2.76 8.11
N ILE A 21 9.16 -2.66 7.83
CA ILE A 21 9.70 -1.71 6.84
C ILE A 21 10.27 -2.48 5.65
N GLY A 22 10.04 -1.97 4.47
CA GLY A 22 10.62 -2.47 3.24
C GLY A 22 10.53 -1.44 2.13
N ASN A 23 10.87 -1.85 0.93
CA ASN A 23 10.85 -0.99 -0.25
C ASN A 23 10.21 -1.69 -1.44
N HIS A 24 10.01 -0.95 -2.53
CA HIS A 24 9.51 -1.52 -3.77
C HIS A 24 10.60 -2.34 -4.47
N LEU A 25 10.32 -3.62 -4.76
CA LEU A 25 11.26 -4.56 -5.37
C LEU A 25 10.84 -4.96 -6.79
N SER A 26 11.82 -5.35 -7.59
CA SER A 26 11.57 -5.87 -8.93
C SER A 26 11.14 -7.34 -8.90
N SER A 27 9.95 -7.65 -9.40
CA SER A 27 9.46 -9.03 -9.57
C SER A 27 10.08 -9.78 -10.76
N ALA A 28 11.03 -9.16 -11.47
CA ALA A 28 11.62 -9.72 -12.69
C ALA A 28 12.33 -11.08 -12.49
N LYS A 29 12.86 -11.34 -11.29
CA LYS A 29 13.58 -12.58 -10.95
C LYS A 29 12.74 -13.57 -10.13
N GLY A 30 11.46 -13.26 -9.84
CA GLY A 30 10.56 -14.10 -9.08
C GLY A 30 10.50 -13.81 -7.59
N TYR A 31 9.67 -14.60 -6.88
CA TYR A 31 9.34 -14.38 -5.47
C TYR A 31 10.50 -14.70 -4.52
N GLU A 32 11.20 -15.82 -4.73
CA GLU A 32 12.38 -16.18 -3.94
C GLU A 32 13.44 -15.07 -3.99
N ALA A 33 13.68 -14.52 -5.19
CA ALA A 33 14.66 -13.45 -5.38
C ALA A 33 14.25 -12.16 -4.67
N MET A 34 12.95 -11.78 -4.68
CA MET A 34 12.44 -10.64 -3.93
C MET A 34 12.61 -10.84 -2.42
N GLY A 35 12.26 -12.01 -1.90
CA GLY A 35 12.45 -12.34 -0.47
C GLY A 35 13.90 -12.23 -0.04
N LYS A 36 14.84 -12.81 -0.80
CA LYS A 36 16.27 -12.69 -0.55
C LYS A 36 16.79 -11.26 -0.64
N GLN A 37 16.29 -10.48 -1.58
CA GLN A 37 16.65 -9.07 -1.73
C GLN A 37 16.15 -8.24 -0.55
N ALA A 38 14.89 -8.43 -0.12
CA ALA A 38 14.36 -7.76 1.05
C ALA A 38 15.22 -8.02 2.29
N VAL A 39 15.56 -9.28 2.56
CA VAL A 39 16.45 -9.66 3.69
C VAL A 39 17.81 -8.99 3.58
N ARG A 40 18.43 -9.00 2.39
CA ARG A 40 19.72 -8.36 2.14
C ARG A 40 19.72 -6.87 2.43
N LEU A 41 18.60 -6.18 2.10
CA LEU A 41 18.42 -4.75 2.36
C LEU A 41 18.02 -4.45 3.81
N GLY A 42 17.77 -5.48 4.62
CA GLY A 42 17.29 -5.34 5.99
C GLY A 42 15.78 -5.14 6.10
N GLY A 43 15.03 -5.38 5.02
CA GLY A 43 13.57 -5.27 5.02
C GLY A 43 12.88 -6.43 5.73
N GLU A 44 11.68 -6.16 6.23
CA GLU A 44 10.79 -7.10 6.92
C GLU A 44 9.45 -7.23 6.18
N THR A 45 9.31 -6.53 5.07
CA THR A 45 8.23 -6.53 4.09
C THR A 45 8.76 -5.97 2.77
N PHE A 46 7.95 -5.93 1.74
CA PHE A 46 8.23 -5.21 0.49
C PHE A 46 6.96 -4.99 -0.32
N ALA A 47 7.03 -4.05 -1.27
CA ALA A 47 6.06 -3.99 -2.35
C ALA A 47 6.69 -4.45 -3.68
N PHE A 48 5.84 -4.80 -4.63
CA PHE A 48 6.25 -5.20 -5.98
C PHE A 48 5.12 -5.01 -6.99
N PHE A 49 5.46 -4.79 -8.26
CA PHE A 49 4.46 -4.81 -9.31
C PHE A 49 4.15 -6.24 -9.74
N THR A 50 2.85 -6.58 -9.83
CA THR A 50 2.35 -7.88 -10.31
C THR A 50 2.76 -8.17 -11.74
N ARG A 51 3.00 -7.08 -12.52
CA ARG A 51 3.43 -7.07 -13.91
C ARG A 51 4.32 -5.87 -14.19
N ASN A 52 4.74 -5.65 -15.43
CA ASN A 52 5.48 -4.44 -15.76
C ASN A 52 4.68 -3.19 -15.34
N PRO A 53 5.27 -2.24 -14.60
CA PRO A 53 4.57 -1.03 -14.12
C PRO A 53 4.00 -0.15 -15.24
N ARG A 54 4.47 -0.31 -16.47
CA ARG A 54 3.90 0.34 -17.66
C ARG A 54 2.80 -0.49 -18.35
N GLY A 55 2.32 -1.55 -17.68
CA GLY A 55 1.32 -2.48 -18.21
C GLY A 55 1.91 -3.63 -19.00
N GLY A 56 1.04 -4.45 -19.55
CA GLY A 56 1.43 -5.60 -20.36
C GLY A 56 1.20 -6.95 -19.67
N LYS A 57 1.63 -8.02 -20.34
CA LYS A 57 1.46 -9.38 -19.87
C LYS A 57 2.32 -9.66 -18.66
N ALA A 58 1.73 -10.22 -17.61
CA ALA A 58 2.47 -10.68 -16.43
C ALA A 58 3.26 -11.97 -16.76
N LYS A 59 4.39 -12.16 -16.07
CA LYS A 59 5.14 -13.42 -16.17
C LYS A 59 4.37 -14.54 -15.49
N GLU A 60 4.59 -15.77 -15.96
CA GLU A 60 4.10 -16.96 -15.27
C GLU A 60 4.70 -17.07 -13.86
N ILE A 61 3.86 -17.39 -12.88
CA ILE A 61 4.29 -17.67 -11.52
C ILE A 61 4.64 -19.16 -11.44
N LYS A 62 5.82 -19.45 -10.90
CA LYS A 62 6.26 -20.82 -10.62
C LYS A 62 5.94 -21.14 -9.16
N PRO A 63 5.09 -22.15 -8.87
CA PRO A 63 4.74 -22.50 -7.50
C PRO A 63 5.96 -22.73 -6.59
N GLU A 64 6.99 -23.42 -7.12
CA GLU A 64 8.20 -23.73 -6.34
C GLU A 64 9.00 -22.48 -5.95
N ASP A 65 8.93 -21.42 -6.74
CA ASP A 65 9.57 -20.14 -6.45
C ASP A 65 8.82 -19.40 -5.32
N VAL A 66 7.48 -19.51 -5.34
CA VAL A 66 6.64 -18.96 -4.27
C VAL A 66 6.82 -19.74 -2.96
N GLU A 67 6.88 -21.07 -2.99
CA GLU A 67 7.11 -21.90 -1.80
C GLU A 67 8.39 -21.51 -1.10
N LYS A 68 9.49 -21.33 -1.83
CA LYS A 68 10.76 -20.86 -1.27
C LYS A 68 10.67 -19.45 -0.67
N PHE A 69 9.91 -18.56 -1.30
CA PHE A 69 9.65 -17.25 -0.71
C PHE A 69 8.88 -17.35 0.60
N LEU A 70 7.83 -18.18 0.65
CA LEU A 70 7.02 -18.38 1.86
C LEU A 70 7.84 -18.95 3.02
N GLU A 71 8.82 -19.83 2.74
CA GLU A 71 9.80 -20.30 3.72
C GLU A 71 10.65 -19.15 4.26
N ILE A 72 11.22 -18.32 3.38
CA ILE A 72 11.99 -17.12 3.76
C ILE A 72 11.13 -16.18 4.61
N ALA A 73 9.91 -15.89 4.16
CA ALA A 73 9.01 -14.96 4.85
C ALA A 73 8.67 -15.46 6.27
N LYS A 74 8.47 -16.77 6.43
CA LYS A 74 8.23 -17.40 7.72
C LYS A 74 9.45 -17.34 8.63
N GLU A 75 10.63 -17.71 8.12
CA GLU A 75 11.90 -17.70 8.89
C GLU A 75 12.29 -16.29 9.33
N GLN A 76 12.09 -15.32 8.48
CA GLN A 76 12.45 -13.92 8.71
C GLN A 76 11.31 -13.09 9.36
N HIS A 77 10.17 -13.73 9.68
CA HIS A 77 9.01 -13.10 10.31
C HIS A 77 8.50 -11.88 9.52
N PHE A 78 8.39 -12.01 8.21
CA PHE A 78 7.89 -10.93 7.36
C PHE A 78 6.47 -10.51 7.74
N GLY A 79 6.22 -9.21 7.67
CA GLY A 79 4.88 -8.66 7.65
C GLY A 79 4.16 -8.92 6.33
N LYS A 80 2.98 -8.33 6.19
CA LYS A 80 2.24 -8.39 4.94
C LYS A 80 3.03 -7.74 3.81
N ILE A 81 3.12 -8.40 2.65
CA ILE A 81 3.66 -7.81 1.43
C ILE A 81 2.55 -7.08 0.67
N VAL A 82 2.93 -6.09 -0.13
CA VAL A 82 2.01 -5.25 -0.88
C VAL A 82 2.30 -5.39 -2.37
N ALA A 83 1.41 -6.05 -3.11
CA ALA A 83 1.48 -5.98 -4.56
C ALA A 83 0.90 -4.67 -5.05
N HIS A 84 1.49 -4.06 -6.06
CA HIS A 84 1.02 -2.81 -6.64
C HIS A 84 0.53 -3.01 -8.07
N ALA A 85 -0.61 -2.43 -8.39
CA ALA A 85 -1.12 -2.39 -9.75
C ALA A 85 -0.21 -1.55 -10.66
N PRO A 86 -0.15 -1.84 -11.97
CA PRO A 86 0.62 -1.00 -12.88
C PRO A 86 0.06 0.41 -12.99
N TYR A 87 0.91 1.42 -13.13
CA TYR A 87 0.52 2.83 -13.25
C TYR A 87 -0.42 3.13 -14.42
N THR A 88 -0.45 2.26 -15.44
CA THR A 88 -1.32 2.39 -16.61
C THR A 88 -2.75 1.92 -16.34
N MET A 89 -3.00 1.28 -15.20
CA MET A 89 -4.34 0.85 -14.83
C MET A 89 -5.16 2.07 -14.38
N ASN A 90 -6.30 2.29 -15.05
CA ASN A 90 -7.22 3.37 -14.70
C ASN A 90 -8.67 2.86 -14.73
N ALA A 91 -9.17 2.55 -13.54
CA ALA A 91 -10.51 1.99 -13.33
C ALA A 91 -11.64 2.95 -13.75
N CYS A 92 -11.41 4.26 -13.74
CA CYS A 92 -12.40 5.28 -14.05
C CYS A 92 -12.07 6.10 -15.31
N ALA A 93 -11.29 5.54 -16.23
CA ALA A 93 -10.99 6.20 -17.49
C ALA A 93 -12.26 6.55 -18.30
N ALA A 94 -12.21 7.65 -19.05
CA ALA A 94 -13.32 8.05 -19.91
C ALA A 94 -13.58 7.05 -21.07
N LYS A 95 -12.51 6.39 -21.53
CA LYS A 95 -12.58 5.40 -22.60
C LYS A 95 -12.89 4.02 -22.04
N GLU A 96 -13.88 3.36 -22.63
CA GLU A 96 -14.33 2.03 -22.22
C GLU A 96 -13.25 0.96 -22.38
N ASP A 97 -12.53 0.97 -23.49
CA ASP A 97 -11.44 0.03 -23.77
C ASP A 97 -10.33 0.05 -22.69
N ILE A 98 -10.08 1.24 -22.10
CA ILE A 98 -9.11 1.38 -20.99
C ILE A 98 -9.69 0.78 -19.71
N ARG A 99 -11.00 0.95 -19.42
CA ARG A 99 -11.67 0.33 -18.28
C ARG A 99 -11.73 -1.20 -18.40
N GLU A 100 -12.02 -1.72 -19.59
CA GLU A 100 -12.01 -3.16 -19.88
C GLU A 100 -10.61 -3.78 -19.66
N LEU A 101 -9.57 -3.05 -20.10
CA LEU A 101 -8.19 -3.46 -19.83
C LEU A 101 -7.88 -3.46 -18.33
N ALA A 102 -8.31 -2.44 -17.59
CA ALA A 102 -8.16 -2.36 -16.14
C ALA A 102 -8.87 -3.53 -15.45
N HIS A 103 -10.10 -3.84 -15.84
CA HIS A 103 -10.87 -4.99 -15.34
C HIS A 103 -10.14 -6.32 -15.58
N THR A 104 -9.65 -6.54 -16.79
CA THR A 104 -8.90 -7.76 -17.15
C THR A 104 -7.63 -7.90 -16.32
N MET A 105 -6.88 -6.81 -16.15
CA MET A 105 -5.66 -6.81 -15.35
C MET A 105 -5.95 -7.08 -13.87
N PHE A 106 -7.01 -6.47 -13.35
CA PHE A 106 -7.40 -6.62 -11.94
C PHE A 106 -7.74 -8.08 -11.59
N ILE A 107 -8.55 -8.73 -12.42
CA ILE A 107 -8.90 -10.15 -12.24
C ILE A 107 -7.63 -11.03 -12.26
N ASP A 108 -6.75 -10.81 -13.22
CA ASP A 108 -5.50 -11.60 -13.31
C ASP A 108 -4.61 -11.34 -12.10
N ASP A 109 -4.47 -10.09 -11.66
CA ASP A 109 -3.64 -9.73 -10.52
C ASP A 109 -4.19 -10.30 -9.20
N LEU A 110 -5.50 -10.26 -8.96
CA LEU A 110 -6.09 -10.88 -7.77
C LEU A 110 -5.88 -12.40 -7.75
N LYS A 111 -6.03 -13.09 -8.88
CA LYS A 111 -5.70 -14.53 -8.99
C LYS A 111 -4.23 -14.81 -8.66
N ARG A 112 -3.34 -13.93 -9.09
CA ARG A 112 -1.90 -14.03 -8.82
C ARG A 112 -1.59 -13.82 -7.34
N MET A 113 -2.32 -12.95 -6.66
CA MET A 113 -2.15 -12.71 -5.23
C MET A 113 -2.50 -13.90 -4.36
N GLU A 114 -3.38 -14.79 -4.82
CA GLU A 114 -3.73 -16.01 -4.08
C GLU A 114 -2.57 -17.05 -4.04
N TYR A 115 -1.48 -16.86 -4.78
CA TYR A 115 -0.24 -17.60 -4.56
C TYR A 115 0.48 -17.18 -3.25
N THR A 116 0.25 -15.96 -2.79
CA THR A 116 0.73 -15.43 -1.51
C THR A 116 -0.47 -14.99 -0.67
N PRO A 117 -1.23 -15.94 -0.08
CA PRO A 117 -2.53 -15.66 0.50
C PRO A 117 -2.46 -14.70 1.70
N GLY A 118 -3.51 -13.92 1.87
CA GLY A 118 -3.68 -13.02 3.01
C GLY A 118 -2.82 -11.75 2.95
N ASN A 119 -2.25 -11.42 1.81
CA ASN A 119 -1.48 -10.20 1.56
C ASN A 119 -2.34 -9.10 0.90
N TYR A 120 -1.71 -7.99 0.51
CA TYR A 120 -2.40 -6.79 0.05
C TYR A 120 -2.15 -6.54 -1.44
N TYR A 121 -3.19 -6.06 -2.13
CA TYR A 121 -3.10 -5.57 -3.49
C TYR A 121 -3.50 -4.11 -3.53
N ASN A 122 -2.54 -3.22 -3.73
CA ASN A 122 -2.70 -1.77 -3.75
C ASN A 122 -2.88 -1.25 -5.17
N PHE A 123 -3.74 -0.26 -5.37
CA PHE A 123 -3.90 0.42 -6.64
C PHE A 123 -4.28 1.89 -6.48
N HIS A 124 -3.85 2.71 -7.42
CA HIS A 124 -4.35 4.06 -7.57
C HIS A 124 -5.81 4.00 -8.05
N PRO A 125 -6.78 4.64 -7.38
CA PRO A 125 -8.17 4.64 -7.82
C PRO A 125 -8.35 5.07 -9.27
N GLY A 126 -7.52 5.98 -9.76
CA GLY A 126 -7.45 6.40 -11.16
C GLY A 126 -7.81 7.86 -11.39
N SER A 127 -7.97 8.21 -12.65
CA SER A 127 -8.32 9.59 -13.07
C SER A 127 -9.58 9.58 -13.92
N HIS A 128 -10.56 10.42 -13.55
CA HIS A 128 -11.86 10.50 -14.22
C HIS A 128 -11.84 11.22 -15.58
N VAL A 129 -10.73 11.86 -15.93
CA VAL A 129 -10.47 12.46 -17.25
C VAL A 129 -11.65 13.31 -17.76
N GLY A 130 -12.10 14.29 -16.94
CA GLY A 130 -13.17 15.24 -17.31
C GLY A 130 -14.62 14.73 -17.11
N GLN A 131 -14.84 13.46 -16.73
CA GLN A 131 -16.19 12.93 -16.47
C GLN A 131 -16.79 13.39 -15.12
N GLY A 132 -15.98 13.95 -14.24
CA GLY A 132 -16.33 14.35 -12.88
C GLY A 132 -16.03 13.27 -11.84
N THR A 133 -15.75 13.72 -10.64
CA THR A 133 -15.34 12.86 -9.50
C THR A 133 -16.40 11.82 -9.16
N GLU A 134 -17.67 12.20 -9.15
CA GLU A 134 -18.80 11.30 -8.83
C GLU A 134 -18.91 10.13 -9.82
N THR A 135 -18.72 10.41 -11.13
CA THR A 135 -18.65 9.37 -12.16
C THR A 135 -17.44 8.47 -11.93
N GLY A 136 -16.28 9.06 -11.59
CA GLY A 136 -15.06 8.31 -11.28
C GLY A 136 -15.26 7.34 -10.12
N ILE A 137 -15.82 7.81 -9.00
CA ILE A 137 -16.14 7.00 -7.82
C ILE A 137 -17.07 5.83 -8.19
N THR A 138 -18.12 6.10 -8.97
CA THR A 138 -19.07 5.06 -9.41
C THR A 138 -18.37 3.98 -10.24
N LEU A 139 -17.58 4.35 -11.24
CA LEU A 139 -16.87 3.41 -12.10
C LEU A 139 -15.85 2.55 -11.35
N ILE A 140 -15.15 3.14 -10.35
CA ILE A 140 -14.23 2.39 -9.50
C ILE A 140 -14.98 1.36 -8.66
N ALA A 141 -16.08 1.76 -8.03
CA ALA A 141 -16.88 0.85 -7.22
C ALA A 141 -17.52 -0.28 -8.06
N GLU A 142 -17.99 0.03 -9.26
CA GLU A 142 -18.50 -0.96 -10.22
C GLU A 142 -17.43 -1.99 -10.61
N LEU A 143 -16.20 -1.54 -10.90
CA LEU A 143 -15.08 -2.46 -11.14
C LEU A 143 -14.86 -3.38 -9.93
N LEU A 144 -14.77 -2.80 -8.73
CA LEU A 144 -14.52 -3.57 -7.51
C LEU A 144 -15.63 -4.61 -7.26
N ASN A 145 -16.91 -4.26 -7.47
CA ASN A 145 -18.03 -5.19 -7.34
C ASN A 145 -18.01 -6.33 -8.36
N GLN A 146 -17.37 -6.14 -9.52
CA GLN A 146 -17.22 -7.18 -10.54
C GLN A 146 -16.04 -8.13 -10.28
N VAL A 147 -14.97 -7.65 -9.61
CA VAL A 147 -13.71 -8.40 -9.48
C VAL A 147 -13.47 -9.00 -8.11
N LEU A 148 -14.14 -8.49 -7.07
CA LEU A 148 -13.99 -9.02 -5.70
C LEU A 148 -14.80 -10.31 -5.52
N HIS A 149 -14.24 -11.24 -4.76
CA HIS A 149 -14.88 -12.52 -4.43
C HIS A 149 -14.83 -12.78 -2.92
N PRO A 150 -15.89 -13.36 -2.33
CA PRO A 150 -15.93 -13.67 -0.90
C PRO A 150 -14.78 -14.56 -0.43
N GLU A 151 -14.36 -15.51 -1.28
CA GLU A 151 -13.34 -16.52 -0.95
C GLU A 151 -11.91 -15.98 -1.08
N GLN A 152 -11.69 -14.83 -1.72
CA GLN A 152 -10.33 -14.27 -1.84
C GLN A 152 -9.74 -13.98 -0.46
N THR A 153 -8.45 -14.27 -0.31
CA THR A 153 -7.71 -13.95 0.90
C THR A 153 -7.04 -12.57 0.85
N THR A 154 -6.87 -12.06 -0.35
CA THR A 154 -6.24 -10.76 -0.63
C THR A 154 -7.16 -9.61 -0.25
N THR A 155 -6.64 -8.64 0.53
CA THR A 155 -7.32 -7.37 0.74
C THR A 155 -6.86 -6.37 -0.31
N VAL A 156 -7.80 -5.72 -0.98
CA VAL A 156 -7.54 -4.68 -1.98
C VAL A 156 -7.44 -3.33 -1.29
N LEU A 157 -6.39 -2.57 -1.59
CA LEU A 157 -6.13 -1.27 -0.99
C LEU A 157 -6.36 -0.15 -2.00
N LEU A 158 -7.21 0.80 -1.63
CA LEU A 158 -7.31 2.10 -2.28
C LEU A 158 -6.17 2.98 -1.78
N GLU A 159 -5.34 3.49 -2.66
CA GLU A 159 -4.30 4.41 -2.27
C GLU A 159 -4.83 5.84 -2.14
N THR A 160 -4.37 6.57 -1.13
CA THR A 160 -4.60 8.02 -1.05
C THR A 160 -3.84 8.72 -2.17
N MET A 161 -4.48 9.69 -2.85
CA MET A 161 -3.90 10.35 -4.02
C MET A 161 -3.60 11.82 -3.74
N ALA A 162 -2.59 12.36 -4.45
CA ALA A 162 -2.17 13.77 -4.34
C ALA A 162 -3.21 14.76 -4.90
N GLY A 163 -4.18 14.29 -5.68
CA GLY A 163 -5.15 15.15 -6.35
C GLY A 163 -4.62 15.82 -7.61
N LYS A 164 -3.63 15.20 -8.26
CA LYS A 164 -3.05 15.70 -9.51
C LYS A 164 -4.06 15.58 -10.65
N GLY A 165 -4.39 16.71 -11.27
CA GLY A 165 -5.33 16.75 -12.39
C GLY A 165 -6.73 16.28 -12.02
N SER A 166 -7.14 15.12 -12.51
CA SER A 166 -8.46 14.52 -12.29
C SER A 166 -8.42 13.21 -11.52
N GLU A 167 -7.40 13.02 -10.68
CA GLU A 167 -7.30 11.86 -9.80
C GLU A 167 -8.48 11.80 -8.82
N VAL A 168 -8.94 10.57 -8.57
CA VAL A 168 -9.95 10.23 -7.56
C VAL A 168 -9.22 9.65 -6.34
N GLY A 169 -9.72 9.95 -5.13
CA GLY A 169 -9.09 9.51 -3.87
C GLY A 169 -8.14 10.53 -3.26
N ARG A 170 -8.25 11.80 -3.67
CA ARG A 170 -7.45 12.92 -3.15
C ARG A 170 -7.83 13.37 -1.73
N ASN A 171 -8.95 12.92 -1.23
CA ASN A 171 -9.42 13.14 0.14
C ASN A 171 -10.08 11.88 0.68
N PHE A 172 -10.25 11.82 1.98
CA PHE A 172 -10.80 10.64 2.67
C PHE A 172 -12.27 10.41 2.32
N GLU A 173 -13.04 11.46 2.03
CA GLU A 173 -14.44 11.38 1.61
C GLU A 173 -14.60 10.67 0.26
N GLU A 174 -13.73 10.93 -0.72
CA GLU A 174 -13.75 10.25 -2.02
C GLU A 174 -13.44 8.75 -1.86
N LEU A 175 -12.46 8.38 -1.02
CA LEU A 175 -12.16 6.98 -0.71
C LEU A 175 -13.33 6.30 0.01
N GLN A 176 -13.91 6.95 1.00
CA GLN A 176 -15.09 6.44 1.71
C GLN A 176 -16.29 6.26 0.78
N ALA A 177 -16.52 7.21 -0.13
CA ALA A 177 -17.60 7.13 -1.10
C ALA A 177 -17.45 5.94 -2.08
N ILE A 178 -16.19 5.53 -2.41
CA ILE A 178 -15.92 4.30 -3.14
C ILE A 178 -16.27 3.10 -2.26
N ILE A 179 -15.74 3.04 -1.03
CA ILE A 179 -15.91 1.92 -0.09
C ILE A 179 -17.41 1.68 0.18
N GLU A 180 -18.19 2.74 0.35
CA GLU A 180 -19.63 2.63 0.64
C GLU A 180 -20.43 1.96 -0.49
N ARG A 181 -19.96 2.07 -1.74
CA ARG A 181 -20.59 1.50 -2.95
C ARG A 181 -20.09 0.08 -3.29
N VAL A 182 -19.11 -0.44 -2.53
CA VAL A 182 -18.60 -1.80 -2.71
C VAL A 182 -19.41 -2.78 -1.87
N ASP A 183 -19.85 -3.89 -2.45
CA ASP A 183 -20.64 -4.91 -1.77
C ASP A 183 -19.80 -5.66 -0.72
N LEU A 184 -18.57 -6.05 -1.07
CA LEU A 184 -17.63 -6.78 -0.21
C LEU A 184 -16.66 -5.82 0.49
N LYS A 185 -17.19 -4.92 1.32
CA LYS A 185 -16.43 -3.86 2.00
C LYS A 185 -15.32 -4.37 2.89
N GLU A 186 -15.47 -5.58 3.43
CA GLU A 186 -14.46 -6.25 4.28
C GLU A 186 -13.21 -6.67 3.49
N LYS A 187 -13.31 -6.71 2.16
CA LYS A 187 -12.16 -6.98 1.27
C LYS A 187 -11.41 -5.71 0.86
N ILE A 188 -11.89 -4.53 1.30
CA ILE A 188 -11.28 -3.24 0.97
C ILE A 188 -10.60 -2.63 2.19
N GLY A 189 -9.37 -2.18 1.98
CA GLY A 189 -8.62 -1.34 2.90
C GLY A 189 -8.09 -0.09 2.20
N VAL A 190 -7.24 0.64 2.90
CA VAL A 190 -6.59 1.86 2.39
C VAL A 190 -5.07 1.73 2.59
N CYS A 191 -4.32 2.19 1.61
CA CYS A 191 -2.91 2.50 1.70
C CYS A 191 -2.76 4.02 1.80
N LEU A 192 -2.13 4.52 2.88
CA LEU A 192 -1.85 5.94 3.03
C LEU A 192 -0.43 6.21 2.54
N ASP A 193 -0.29 7.01 1.47
CA ASP A 193 1.00 7.55 1.03
C ASP A 193 1.24 8.90 1.68
N THR A 194 2.36 9.05 2.38
CA THR A 194 2.70 10.28 3.12
C THR A 194 2.96 11.46 2.20
N CYS A 195 3.57 11.24 1.02
CA CYS A 195 3.74 12.28 0.01
C CYS A 195 2.39 12.70 -0.58
N HIS A 196 1.51 11.73 -0.90
CA HIS A 196 0.22 12.01 -1.51
C HIS A 196 -0.70 12.81 -0.57
N VAL A 197 -0.84 12.40 0.69
CA VAL A 197 -1.69 13.15 1.63
C VAL A 197 -1.14 14.55 1.91
N TRP A 198 0.19 14.71 2.01
CA TRP A 198 0.83 16.01 2.11
C TRP A 198 0.55 16.88 0.89
N ASP A 199 0.76 16.35 -0.31
CA ASP A 199 0.50 17.07 -1.56
C ASP A 199 -1.00 17.35 -1.76
N ALA A 200 -1.90 16.54 -1.20
CA ALA A 200 -3.34 16.77 -1.18
C ALA A 200 -3.80 17.83 -0.18
N GLY A 201 -2.95 18.24 0.77
CA GLY A 201 -3.23 19.31 1.72
C GLY A 201 -3.45 18.85 3.17
N TYR A 202 -3.22 17.58 3.48
CA TYR A 202 -3.24 17.09 4.86
C TYR A 202 -1.90 17.38 5.53
N ASP A 203 -1.90 18.24 6.54
CA ASP A 203 -0.70 18.63 7.26
C ASP A 203 -0.26 17.56 8.28
N ILE A 204 0.44 16.55 7.79
CA ILE A 204 1.01 15.47 8.61
C ILE A 204 2.28 15.89 9.35
N VAL A 205 2.78 17.10 9.10
CA VAL A 205 3.96 17.65 9.77
C VAL A 205 3.57 18.27 11.11
N GLU A 206 2.61 19.18 11.14
CA GLU A 206 2.22 19.88 12.37
C GLU A 206 0.98 19.26 13.02
N HIS A 207 0.12 18.54 12.26
CA HIS A 207 -1.20 18.10 12.66
C HIS A 207 -1.48 16.62 12.43
N LEU A 208 -0.48 15.74 12.61
CA LEU A 208 -0.60 14.29 12.36
C LEU A 208 -1.78 13.65 13.13
N ASP A 209 -1.95 13.97 14.41
CA ASP A 209 -3.01 13.42 15.24
C ASP A 209 -4.41 13.81 14.74
N GLU A 210 -4.57 15.04 14.27
CA GLU A 210 -5.80 15.56 13.69
C GLU A 210 -6.12 14.86 12.36
N VAL A 211 -5.11 14.68 11.50
CA VAL A 211 -5.25 13.95 10.25
C VAL A 211 -5.66 12.50 10.49
N LEU A 212 -5.03 11.81 11.45
CA LEU A 212 -5.40 10.44 11.82
C LEU A 212 -6.80 10.36 12.47
N LYS A 213 -7.21 11.34 13.23
CA LYS A 213 -8.58 11.42 13.78
C LYS A 213 -9.61 11.65 12.66
N GLU A 214 -9.27 12.48 11.67
CA GLU A 214 -10.13 12.70 10.51
C GLU A 214 -10.28 11.44 9.67
N PHE A 215 -9.17 10.74 9.40
CA PHE A 215 -9.18 9.43 8.74
C PHE A 215 -10.05 8.42 9.48
N ASP A 216 -9.89 8.32 10.81
CA ASP A 216 -10.67 7.42 11.66
C ASP A 216 -12.17 7.74 11.63
N ARG A 217 -12.52 9.02 11.69
CA ARG A 217 -13.92 9.48 11.63
C ARG A 217 -14.58 9.18 10.28
N ILE A 218 -13.87 9.29 9.17
CA ILE A 218 -14.43 9.18 7.82
C ILE A 218 -14.39 7.73 7.35
N ILE A 219 -13.25 7.06 7.47
CA ILE A 219 -12.99 5.73 6.89
C ILE A 219 -12.94 4.63 7.96
N GLY A 220 -12.37 4.94 9.14
CA GLY A 220 -12.03 3.98 10.19
C GLY A 220 -10.57 3.54 10.11
N LEU A 221 -9.83 3.64 11.20
CA LEU A 221 -8.40 3.24 11.25
C LEU A 221 -8.19 1.75 11.02
N GLU A 222 -9.19 0.92 11.29
CA GLU A 222 -9.14 -0.52 11.02
C GLU A 222 -9.02 -0.84 9.53
N ARG A 223 -9.35 0.11 8.64
CA ARG A 223 -9.19 -0.01 7.18
C ARG A 223 -7.81 0.44 6.69
N LEU A 224 -7.03 1.14 7.50
CA LEU A 224 -5.65 1.45 7.17
C LEU A 224 -4.80 0.19 7.27
N LYS A 225 -4.27 -0.29 6.14
CA LYS A 225 -3.59 -1.58 6.05
C LYS A 225 -2.12 -1.47 5.69
N ALA A 226 -1.72 -0.40 5.03
CA ALA A 226 -0.34 -0.16 4.61
C ALA A 226 -0.05 1.34 4.58
N ILE A 227 1.23 1.68 4.67
CA ILE A 227 1.71 3.05 4.50
C ILE A 227 2.83 3.04 3.46
N HIS A 228 2.70 3.87 2.44
CA HIS A 228 3.82 4.27 1.61
C HIS A 228 4.52 5.43 2.31
N LEU A 229 5.76 5.19 2.75
CA LEU A 229 6.53 6.14 3.53
C LEU A 229 7.49 6.89 2.60
N ASN A 230 7.06 8.06 2.15
CA ASN A 230 7.78 8.89 1.20
C ASN A 230 7.87 10.33 1.73
N ASP A 231 8.97 11.00 1.47
CA ASP A 231 9.04 12.46 1.63
C ASP A 231 8.55 13.13 0.33
N SER A 232 8.18 14.39 0.38
CA SER A 232 7.70 15.15 -0.78
C SER A 232 8.68 16.24 -1.19
N MET A 233 8.95 16.35 -2.49
CA MET A 233 9.71 17.48 -3.05
C MET A 233 8.94 18.80 -3.01
N ASN A 234 7.64 18.77 -2.73
CA ASN A 234 6.74 19.90 -2.89
C ASN A 234 6.20 20.41 -1.55
N PRO A 235 5.76 21.68 -1.48
CA PRO A 235 5.07 22.20 -0.31
C PRO A 235 3.66 21.57 -0.16
N LEU A 236 3.11 21.70 1.04
CA LEU A 236 1.76 21.27 1.40
C LEU A 236 0.72 21.74 0.37
N GLY A 237 -0.16 20.85 -0.07
CA GLY A 237 -1.26 21.18 -0.97
C GLY A 237 -0.83 21.46 -2.42
N SER A 238 0.31 20.95 -2.85
CA SER A 238 0.85 21.22 -4.20
C SER A 238 0.14 20.46 -5.33
N HIS A 239 -0.50 19.32 -5.03
CA HIS A 239 -1.15 18.42 -5.99
C HIS A 239 -0.21 17.92 -7.10
N LYS A 240 1.04 17.51 -6.74
CA LYS A 240 2.06 17.17 -7.75
C LYS A 240 2.54 15.73 -7.75
N ASP A 241 2.58 15.07 -6.60
CA ASP A 241 3.09 13.70 -6.47
C ASP A 241 4.54 13.59 -7.00
N ARG A 242 5.50 13.96 -6.15
CA ARG A 242 6.93 13.85 -6.40
C ARG A 242 7.64 13.43 -5.13
N HIS A 243 7.98 12.15 -5.04
CA HIS A 243 8.71 11.59 -3.92
C HIS A 243 10.13 12.16 -3.83
N ALA A 244 10.53 12.51 -2.62
CA ALA A 244 11.92 12.77 -2.25
C ALA A 244 12.45 11.61 -1.40
N ARG A 245 13.74 11.52 -1.24
CA ARG A 245 14.36 10.65 -0.24
C ARG A 245 13.95 11.09 1.15
N LEU A 246 13.90 10.13 2.09
CA LEU A 246 13.52 10.44 3.47
C LEU A 246 14.43 11.52 4.08
N GLY A 247 13.82 12.63 4.49
CA GLY A 247 14.51 13.77 5.09
C GLY A 247 15.14 14.76 4.09
N GLU A 248 15.00 14.52 2.78
CA GLU A 248 15.46 15.45 1.75
C GLU A 248 14.32 16.28 1.14
N GLY A 249 13.09 16.09 1.61
CA GLY A 249 11.90 16.79 1.12
C GLY A 249 11.32 17.80 2.11
N GLN A 250 10.05 18.14 1.92
CA GLN A 250 9.33 19.16 2.66
C GLN A 250 8.60 18.64 3.90
N ILE A 251 8.38 17.31 3.99
CA ILE A 251 7.82 16.65 5.18
C ILE A 251 8.90 16.58 6.26
N GLY A 252 10.10 16.18 5.88
CA GLY A 252 11.27 16.16 6.74
C GLY A 252 11.37 14.99 7.71
N PRO A 253 12.57 14.73 8.25
CA PRO A 253 12.86 13.51 9.00
C PRO A 253 12.12 13.44 10.33
N GLU A 254 11.90 14.56 11.03
CA GLU A 254 11.22 14.60 12.33
C GLU A 254 9.73 14.21 12.20
N ALA A 255 9.05 14.67 11.15
CA ALA A 255 7.67 14.33 10.90
C ALA A 255 7.53 12.86 10.47
N LEU A 256 8.39 12.39 9.57
CA LEU A 256 8.44 10.98 9.15
C LEU A 256 8.72 10.05 10.34
N GLN A 257 9.63 10.44 11.25
CA GLN A 257 9.88 9.71 12.49
C GLN A 257 8.63 9.65 13.38
N ARG A 258 7.89 10.77 13.55
CA ARG A 258 6.64 10.76 14.33
C ARG A 258 5.61 9.81 13.73
N ILE A 259 5.48 9.77 12.39
CA ILE A 259 4.57 8.85 11.69
C ILE A 259 4.96 7.40 11.97
N VAL A 260 6.24 7.05 11.78
CA VAL A 260 6.78 5.70 12.00
C VAL A 260 6.60 5.23 13.45
N CYS A 261 6.72 6.15 14.39
CA CYS A 261 6.65 5.87 15.84
C CYS A 261 5.24 6.00 16.42
N HIS A 262 4.25 6.38 15.60
CA HIS A 262 2.90 6.62 16.08
C HIS A 262 2.19 5.33 16.51
N GLU A 263 1.61 5.32 17.72
CA GLU A 263 1.00 4.12 18.33
C GLU A 263 -0.12 3.48 17.50
N LYS A 264 -0.95 4.30 16.81
CA LYS A 264 -2.06 3.84 15.98
C LYS A 264 -1.62 3.22 14.66
N LEU A 265 -0.37 3.40 14.25
CA LEU A 265 0.19 2.91 12.99
C LEU A 265 1.07 1.67 13.16
N GLN A 266 1.12 1.13 14.39
CA GLN A 266 1.92 -0.05 14.68
C GLN A 266 1.37 -1.30 14.03
N GLY A 267 2.28 -2.20 13.65
CA GLY A 267 1.94 -3.47 13.00
C GLY A 267 1.63 -3.35 11.50
N LEU A 268 1.58 -2.12 10.96
CA LEU A 268 1.40 -1.90 9.53
C LEU A 268 2.72 -2.12 8.76
N PRO A 269 2.65 -2.60 7.51
CA PRO A 269 3.77 -2.52 6.58
C PRO A 269 3.97 -1.07 6.11
N PHE A 270 5.21 -0.60 6.24
CA PHE A 270 5.69 0.66 5.68
C PHE A 270 6.55 0.35 4.46
N ILE A 271 6.25 0.96 3.34
CA ILE A 271 6.92 0.73 2.06
C ILE A 271 7.56 2.02 1.58
N LEU A 272 8.84 1.95 1.26
CA LEU A 272 9.59 3.05 0.65
C LEU A 272 9.45 2.99 -0.87
N GLU A 273 9.07 4.11 -1.47
CA GLU A 273 9.03 4.32 -2.93
C GLU A 273 9.88 5.53 -3.33
N THR A 274 10.81 5.87 -2.46
CA THR A 274 11.76 6.97 -2.63
C THR A 274 12.68 6.73 -3.84
N PRO A 275 13.22 7.79 -4.48
CA PRO A 275 14.08 7.65 -5.66
C PRO A 275 15.49 7.16 -5.28
N ASN A 276 15.59 5.90 -4.88
CA ASN A 276 16.82 5.24 -4.45
C ASN A 276 17.18 4.04 -5.33
N ASP A 277 18.47 3.67 -5.26
CA ASP A 277 18.96 2.33 -5.61
C ASP A 277 18.94 1.41 -4.37
N ASP A 278 19.41 0.17 -4.53
CA ASP A 278 19.44 -0.82 -3.45
C ASP A 278 20.25 -0.34 -2.24
N GLU A 279 21.36 0.36 -2.46
CA GLU A 279 22.22 0.87 -1.37
C GLU A 279 21.52 1.99 -0.62
N GLY A 280 20.87 2.90 -1.32
CA GLY A 280 20.05 3.97 -0.72
C GLY A 280 18.87 3.43 0.07
N TYR A 281 18.16 2.41 -0.44
CA TYR A 281 17.09 1.75 0.31
C TYR A 281 17.60 1.06 1.59
N ALA A 282 18.75 0.40 1.55
CA ALA A 282 19.33 -0.20 2.75
C ALA A 282 19.63 0.86 3.83
N VAL A 283 20.11 2.04 3.43
CA VAL A 283 20.35 3.17 4.34
C VAL A 283 19.04 3.69 4.94
N GLU A 284 18.01 3.92 4.12
CA GLU A 284 16.71 4.41 4.60
C GLU A 284 16.01 3.39 5.51
N ILE A 285 16.04 2.09 5.17
CA ILE A 285 15.51 1.03 6.03
C ILE A 285 16.22 1.02 7.38
N ALA A 286 17.54 1.12 7.40
CA ALA A 286 18.32 1.18 8.65
C ALA A 286 17.98 2.44 9.46
N MET A 287 17.83 3.59 8.80
CA MET A 287 17.43 4.86 9.42
C MET A 287 16.05 4.73 10.09
N VAL A 288 15.05 4.23 9.38
CA VAL A 288 13.68 4.04 9.92
C VAL A 288 13.69 3.07 11.10
N LYS A 289 14.49 1.99 11.05
CA LYS A 289 14.66 1.06 12.17
C LYS A 289 15.28 1.75 13.39
N SER A 290 16.24 2.62 13.18
CA SER A 290 16.90 3.37 14.27
C SER A 290 15.93 4.33 14.98
N TRP A 291 14.97 4.92 14.26
CA TRP A 291 13.93 5.78 14.85
C TRP A 291 13.09 5.04 15.89
N ARG A 292 12.81 3.75 15.67
CA ARG A 292 12.09 2.89 16.62
C ARG A 292 12.90 2.50 17.84
N GLU A 293 14.18 2.27 17.67
CA GLU A 293 15.06 1.84 18.76
C GLU A 293 15.28 2.95 19.80
N GLY A 294 15.20 4.20 19.38
CA GLY A 294 15.30 5.37 20.24
C GLY A 294 14.10 5.60 21.19
N LEU A 295 13.04 4.79 21.06
CA LEU A 295 11.83 4.85 21.90
C LEU A 295 11.88 3.88 23.11
N LYS A 296 13.03 3.29 23.40
CA LYS A 296 13.23 2.39 24.56
C LYS A 296 13.52 3.15 25.83
#